data_9b362b450b095019a37c9ac0669aef56
#
_entry.id   9b362b450b095019a37c9ac0669aef56
#
_cell.length_a   1.000
_cell.length_b   1.000
_cell.length_c   1.000
_cell.angle_alpha   90.00
_cell.angle_beta   90.00
_cell.angle_gamma   90.00
#
_symmetry.space_group_name_H-M   'P 1'
#
loop_
_entity.id
_entity.type
_entity.pdbx_description
1 polymer ?
#
loop_
_entity_poly.entity_id
_entity_poly.type
_entity_poly.pdbx_seq_one_letter_code
_entity_poly.pdbx_strand_id
1 'polypeptide(L)'
;TSAEQNVAIFQRRLASLEAARERGDIDDARFNEDRLELERSLLEDTATQTKRPLKTVTAGRLVVPLVMVAVVGASTFWYQQNGAEGDLTLYAIQEEVRNDPEGSMAMFLERMEAEAERQPNNPNVWSSLFPLYRDTGQPEKAADALERLIAIEGRIPPLLAQLAQLRFFMAERELTPDVQALVDETLELDPRQPTVLGLLGIYAFDNGDYDTAIDRWRRAVANIEDPETAESLRDGIRVAQERMGVTPEAPAAAQGQGVR
;
A
#
# COMPACT_ATOMS: atom_id res chain seq x y z
N THR A 1 36.57 25.34 -30.04
CA THR A 1 35.64 26.28 -29.38
C THR A 1 36.41 27.48 -28.82
N SER A 2 35.73 28.63 -28.59
CA SER A 2 36.35 29.82 -28.02
C SER A 2 37.10 29.52 -26.68
N ALA A 3 36.59 28.65 -25.86
CA ALA A 3 37.22 28.19 -24.63
C ALA A 3 38.54 27.42 -24.87
N GLU A 4 38.57 26.57 -25.88
CA GLU A 4 39.81 25.83 -26.25
C GLU A 4 40.88 26.76 -26.80
N GLN A 5 40.49 27.81 -27.49
CA GLN A 5 41.43 28.85 -27.97
C GLN A 5 41.99 29.66 -26.83
N ASN A 6 41.17 30.04 -25.82
CA ASN A 6 41.65 30.78 -24.63
C ASN A 6 42.60 29.94 -23.78
N VAL A 7 42.32 28.65 -23.60
CA VAL A 7 43.22 27.71 -22.92
C VAL A 7 44.54 27.56 -23.68
N ALA A 8 44.52 27.46 -25.01
CA ALA A 8 45.75 27.38 -25.80
C ALA A 8 46.61 28.66 -25.73
N ILE A 9 45.97 29.84 -25.69
CA ILE A 9 46.65 31.13 -25.50
C ILE A 9 47.27 31.20 -24.11
N PHE A 10 46.54 30.78 -23.08
CA PHE A 10 47.02 30.71 -21.70
C PHE A 10 48.26 29.83 -21.59
N GLN A 11 48.23 28.63 -22.14
CA GLN A 11 49.38 27.70 -22.13
C GLN A 11 50.62 28.28 -22.82
N ARG A 12 50.43 28.95 -23.95
CA ARG A 12 51.57 29.61 -24.67
C ARG A 12 52.20 30.74 -23.83
N ARG A 13 51.36 31.54 -23.17
CA ARG A 13 51.84 32.64 -22.30
C ARG A 13 52.53 32.11 -21.06
N LEU A 14 52.03 31.07 -20.44
CA LEU A 14 52.64 30.40 -19.32
C LEU A 14 54.03 29.84 -19.69
N ALA A 15 54.11 29.11 -20.81
CA ALA A 15 55.40 28.59 -21.31
C ALA A 15 56.41 29.72 -21.61
N SER A 16 55.94 30.87 -22.12
CA SER A 16 56.77 32.05 -22.34
C SER A 16 57.32 32.66 -21.03
N LEU A 17 56.50 32.69 -19.97
CA LEU A 17 56.92 33.16 -18.64
C LEU A 17 57.93 32.19 -17.99
N GLU A 18 57.71 30.90 -18.11
CA GLU A 18 58.65 29.86 -17.64
C GLU A 18 60.02 29.99 -18.33
N ALA A 19 60.01 30.16 -19.65
CA ALA A 19 61.26 30.36 -20.41
C ALA A 19 61.95 31.67 -20.05
N ALA A 20 61.25 32.77 -19.74
CA ALA A 20 61.85 34.03 -19.30
C ALA A 20 62.47 33.89 -17.90
N ARG A 21 61.83 33.12 -17.00
CA ARG A 21 62.36 32.78 -15.69
C ARG A 21 63.67 31.97 -15.79
N GLU A 22 63.67 30.92 -16.65
CA GLU A 22 64.87 30.08 -16.87
C GLU A 22 66.01 30.82 -17.43
N ARG A 23 65.81 31.85 -18.26
CA ARG A 23 66.84 32.74 -18.80
C ARG A 23 67.30 33.78 -17.79
N GLY A 24 66.65 33.93 -16.64
CA GLY A 24 66.96 34.95 -15.64
C GLY A 24 66.42 36.33 -16.01
N ASP A 25 65.56 36.49 -17.00
CA ASP A 25 64.96 37.76 -17.42
C ASP A 25 63.97 38.31 -16.39
N ILE A 26 63.36 37.42 -15.61
CA ILE A 26 62.43 37.74 -14.50
C ILE A 26 62.78 36.92 -13.25
N ASP A 27 62.58 37.53 -12.09
CA ASP A 27 62.75 36.85 -10.80
C ASP A 27 61.54 36.03 -10.40
N ASP A 28 61.65 35.16 -9.37
CA ASP A 28 60.62 34.30 -8.88
C ASP A 28 59.40 35.07 -8.35
N ALA A 29 59.55 36.23 -7.81
CA ALA A 29 58.51 37.09 -7.28
C ALA A 29 57.60 37.57 -8.44
N ARG A 30 58.23 38.08 -9.49
CA ARG A 30 57.55 38.58 -10.68
C ARG A 30 56.94 37.49 -11.51
N PHE A 31 57.58 36.32 -11.59
CA PHE A 31 56.98 35.14 -12.21
C PHE A 31 55.67 34.73 -11.55
N ASN A 32 55.62 34.69 -10.20
CA ASN A 32 54.41 34.33 -9.47
C ASN A 32 53.29 35.38 -9.62
N GLU A 33 53.65 36.67 -9.67
CA GLU A 33 52.68 37.74 -9.87
C GLU A 33 52.06 37.68 -11.27
N ASP A 34 52.85 37.58 -12.31
CA ASP A 34 52.40 37.50 -13.70
C ASP A 34 51.60 36.20 -13.96
N ARG A 35 51.96 35.11 -13.32
CA ARG A 35 51.19 33.85 -13.38
C ARG A 35 49.80 33.97 -12.74
N LEU A 36 49.71 34.58 -11.55
CA LEU A 36 48.43 34.81 -10.86
C LEU A 36 47.51 35.72 -11.70
N GLU A 37 48.08 36.74 -12.36
CA GLU A 37 47.33 37.63 -13.25
C GLU A 37 46.77 36.89 -14.49
N LEU A 38 47.55 35.97 -15.08
CA LEU A 38 47.14 35.12 -16.17
C LEU A 38 46.02 34.14 -15.75
N GLU A 39 46.12 33.51 -14.56
CA GLU A 39 45.12 32.64 -14.01
C GLU A 39 43.80 33.40 -13.75
N ARG A 40 43.90 34.64 -13.21
CA ARG A 40 42.74 35.51 -12.98
C ARG A 40 42.05 35.90 -14.26
N SER A 41 42.80 36.29 -15.31
CA SER A 41 42.29 36.65 -16.62
C SER A 41 41.55 35.48 -17.28
N LEU A 42 42.07 34.25 -17.14
CA LEU A 42 41.40 33.03 -17.65
C LEU A 42 40.05 32.77 -16.95
N LEU A 43 40.00 32.96 -15.63
CA LEU A 43 38.78 32.81 -14.83
C LEU A 43 37.72 33.87 -15.17
N GLU A 44 38.13 35.14 -15.38
CA GLU A 44 37.24 36.22 -15.79
C GLU A 44 36.66 35.98 -17.20
N ASP A 45 37.46 35.52 -18.15
CA ASP A 45 37.04 35.18 -19.51
C ASP A 45 36.09 33.97 -19.54
N THR A 46 36.29 32.97 -18.69
CA THR A 46 35.41 31.84 -18.57
C THR A 46 34.09 32.18 -17.86
N ALA A 47 34.12 33.05 -16.86
CA ALA A 47 32.92 33.52 -16.14
C ALA A 47 32.00 34.38 -17.01
N THR A 48 32.56 35.16 -17.95
CA THR A 48 31.77 35.97 -18.88
C THR A 48 31.08 35.12 -19.98
N GLN A 49 31.64 33.96 -20.31
CA GLN A 49 31.03 33.06 -21.31
C GLN A 49 29.86 32.22 -20.77
N THR A 50 29.73 32.05 -19.47
CA THR A 50 28.63 31.29 -18.84
C THR A 50 27.30 32.07 -18.80
N LYS A 51 27.29 33.36 -19.08
CA LYS A 51 26.05 34.14 -19.24
C LYS A 51 25.60 34.19 -20.70
N ARG A 52 25.26 33.03 -21.31
CA ARG A 52 24.39 33.05 -22.48
C ARG A 52 23.01 33.52 -22.00
N PRO A 53 22.49 34.65 -22.50
CA PRO A 53 21.08 35.00 -22.22
C PRO A 53 20.24 33.86 -22.79
N LEU A 54 19.47 33.21 -21.93
CA LEU A 54 18.42 32.30 -22.38
C LEU A 54 17.56 33.10 -23.36
N LYS A 55 17.55 32.71 -24.64
CA LYS A 55 16.62 33.29 -25.61
C LYS A 55 15.24 33.18 -24.99
N THR A 56 14.61 34.30 -24.73
CA THR A 56 13.21 34.38 -24.29
C THR A 56 12.36 33.88 -25.42
N VAL A 57 12.12 32.55 -25.39
CA VAL A 57 11.15 31.93 -26.32
C VAL A 57 9.79 32.41 -25.82
N THR A 58 9.14 33.29 -26.59
CA THR A 58 7.82 33.85 -26.29
C THR A 58 6.76 32.75 -26.11
N ALA A 59 7.02 31.53 -26.63
CA ALA A 59 6.24 30.32 -26.40
C ALA A 59 6.21 29.87 -24.92
N GLY A 60 7.25 30.14 -24.14
CA GLY A 60 7.30 29.77 -22.71
C GLY A 60 6.29 30.54 -21.85
N ARG A 61 5.87 31.72 -22.26
CA ARG A 61 4.90 32.53 -21.52
C ARG A 61 3.49 31.92 -21.45
N LEU A 62 3.11 31.10 -22.44
CA LEU A 62 1.82 30.38 -22.46
C LEU A 62 1.95 28.94 -21.99
N VAL A 63 3.10 28.30 -22.21
CA VAL A 63 3.34 26.90 -21.80
C VAL A 63 3.35 26.76 -20.28
N VAL A 64 4.01 27.65 -19.55
CA VAL A 64 4.08 27.60 -18.09
C VAL A 64 2.68 27.68 -17.43
N PRO A 65 1.83 28.67 -17.73
CA PRO A 65 0.48 28.71 -17.14
C PRO A 65 -0.39 27.55 -17.61
N LEU A 66 -0.25 27.06 -18.83
CA LEU A 66 -1.01 25.91 -19.32
C LEU A 66 -0.61 24.61 -18.62
N VAL A 67 0.67 24.40 -18.38
CA VAL A 67 1.17 23.27 -17.57
C VAL A 67 0.69 23.41 -16.11
N MET A 68 0.72 24.61 -15.51
CA MET A 68 0.18 24.83 -14.17
C MET A 68 -1.33 24.49 -14.09
N VAL A 69 -2.12 24.95 -15.06
CA VAL A 69 -3.55 24.62 -15.10
C VAL A 69 -3.78 23.12 -15.28
N ALA A 70 -2.98 22.46 -16.12
CA ALA A 70 -3.05 21.01 -16.33
C ALA A 70 -2.67 20.23 -15.04
N VAL A 71 -1.63 20.66 -14.33
CA VAL A 71 -1.21 20.03 -13.06
C VAL A 71 -2.26 20.26 -11.97
N VAL A 72 -2.78 21.48 -11.82
CA VAL A 72 -3.85 21.77 -10.86
C VAL A 72 -5.11 21.00 -11.21
N GLY A 73 -5.51 20.97 -12.48
CA GLY A 73 -6.66 20.19 -12.94
C GLY A 73 -6.50 18.69 -12.70
N ALA A 74 -5.34 18.13 -13.04
CA ALA A 74 -5.03 16.72 -12.79
C ALA A 74 -4.97 16.40 -11.29
N SER A 75 -4.37 17.29 -10.48
CA SER A 75 -4.32 17.12 -9.02
C SER A 75 -5.71 17.21 -8.39
N THR A 76 -6.55 18.15 -8.83
CA THR A 76 -7.92 18.28 -8.34
C THR A 76 -8.76 17.07 -8.74
N PHE A 77 -8.63 16.63 -9.99
CA PHE A 77 -9.32 15.43 -10.48
C PHE A 77 -8.87 14.18 -9.72
N TRP A 78 -7.56 14.02 -9.50
CA TRP A 78 -7.01 12.92 -8.70
C TRP A 78 -7.50 12.98 -7.25
N TYR A 79 -7.53 14.17 -6.65
CA TYR A 79 -8.01 14.37 -5.28
C TYR A 79 -9.52 14.08 -5.14
N GLN A 80 -10.33 14.46 -6.13
CA GLN A 80 -11.77 14.11 -6.14
C GLN A 80 -12.01 12.61 -6.29
N GLN A 81 -11.14 11.89 -7.01
CA GLN A 81 -11.27 10.45 -7.22
C GLN A 81 -10.70 9.61 -6.06
N ASN A 82 -9.62 10.08 -5.44
CA ASN A 82 -8.83 9.31 -4.47
C ASN A 82 -8.58 10.09 -3.16
N GLY A 83 -9.22 11.23 -2.98
CA GLY A 83 -9.04 12.08 -1.79
C GLY A 83 -9.81 11.55 -0.59
N ALA A 84 -9.35 11.92 0.61
CA ALA A 84 -9.94 11.55 1.90
C ALA A 84 -11.30 12.22 2.20
N GLU A 85 -11.91 12.93 1.23
CA GLU A 85 -13.17 13.66 1.45
C GLU A 85 -14.30 12.69 1.82
N GLY A 86 -14.33 11.50 1.20
CA GLY A 86 -15.26 10.43 1.55
C GLY A 86 -15.04 9.87 2.95
N ASP A 87 -13.81 9.73 3.38
CA ASP A 87 -13.47 9.21 4.71
C ASP A 87 -13.81 10.19 5.81
N LEU A 88 -13.66 11.50 5.57
CA LEU A 88 -14.11 12.55 6.49
C LEU A 88 -15.64 12.52 6.67
N THR A 89 -16.39 12.23 5.60
CA THR A 89 -17.84 12.07 5.68
C THR A 89 -18.23 10.86 6.52
N LEU A 90 -17.54 9.73 6.36
CA LEU A 90 -17.76 8.52 7.17
C LEU A 90 -17.50 8.78 8.66
N TYR A 91 -16.42 9.48 8.97
CA TYR A 91 -16.12 9.86 10.35
C TYR A 91 -17.21 10.81 10.91
N ALA A 92 -17.65 11.80 10.13
CA ALA A 92 -18.70 12.72 10.53
C ALA A 92 -20.04 12.01 10.81
N ILE A 93 -20.42 11.03 9.99
CA ILE A 93 -21.61 10.21 10.20
C ILE A 93 -21.51 9.42 11.52
N GLN A 94 -20.35 8.82 11.78
CA GLN A 94 -20.12 8.08 13.03
C GLN A 94 -20.21 8.98 14.26
N GLU A 95 -19.62 10.18 14.19
CA GLU A 95 -19.70 11.17 15.28
C GLU A 95 -21.14 11.70 15.47
N GLU A 96 -21.85 12.00 14.39
CA GLU A 96 -23.24 12.48 14.43
C GLU A 96 -24.14 11.47 15.14
N VAL A 97 -24.10 10.20 14.70
CA VAL A 97 -24.93 9.14 15.29
C VAL A 97 -24.54 8.84 16.74
N ARG A 98 -23.24 8.87 17.06
CA ARG A 98 -22.76 8.64 18.44
C ARG A 98 -23.20 9.73 19.41
N ASN A 99 -23.26 10.98 18.95
CA ASN A 99 -23.63 12.13 19.74
C ASN A 99 -25.14 12.42 19.75
N ASP A 100 -25.93 11.72 18.92
CA ASP A 100 -27.38 11.83 18.91
C ASP A 100 -27.97 11.03 20.07
N PRO A 101 -28.78 11.63 20.96
CA PRO A 101 -29.47 10.92 22.06
C PRO A 101 -30.40 9.80 21.57
N GLU A 102 -30.91 9.88 20.34
CA GLU A 102 -31.72 8.87 19.67
C GLU A 102 -30.90 8.02 18.69
N GLY A 103 -29.58 8.19 18.66
CA GLY A 103 -28.67 7.49 17.79
C GLY A 103 -28.78 5.98 17.93
N SER A 104 -28.99 5.29 16.82
CA SER A 104 -29.16 3.85 16.78
C SER A 104 -28.34 3.21 15.66
N MET A 105 -28.11 1.91 15.77
CA MET A 105 -27.47 1.12 14.71
C MET A 105 -28.28 1.21 13.39
N ALA A 106 -29.60 1.26 13.46
CA ALA A 106 -30.45 1.41 12.29
C ALA A 106 -30.24 2.78 11.59
N MET A 107 -30.16 3.85 12.36
CA MET A 107 -29.84 5.19 11.83
C MET A 107 -28.43 5.22 11.21
N PHE A 108 -27.45 4.61 11.85
CA PHE A 108 -26.10 4.54 11.31
C PHE A 108 -26.08 3.77 9.99
N LEU A 109 -26.75 2.64 9.93
CA LEU A 109 -26.88 1.82 8.71
C LEU A 109 -27.53 2.63 7.58
N GLU A 110 -28.64 3.31 7.84
CA GLU A 110 -29.34 4.16 6.85
C GLU A 110 -28.43 5.27 6.29
N ARG A 111 -27.66 5.94 7.17
CA ARG A 111 -26.70 6.97 6.75
C ARG A 111 -25.57 6.41 5.91
N MET A 112 -25.07 5.22 6.27
CA MET A 112 -24.02 4.54 5.52
C MET A 112 -24.51 4.04 4.16
N GLU A 113 -25.77 3.56 4.08
CA GLU A 113 -26.40 3.18 2.80
C GLU A 113 -26.56 4.41 1.87
N ALA A 114 -27.00 5.55 2.39
CA ALA A 114 -27.09 6.79 1.63
C ALA A 114 -25.70 7.27 1.15
N GLU A 115 -24.65 7.00 1.93
CA GLU A 115 -23.29 7.34 1.53
C GLU A 115 -22.77 6.40 0.44
N ALA A 116 -23.15 5.13 0.47
CA ALA A 116 -22.82 4.16 -0.60
C ALA A 116 -23.44 4.56 -1.95
N GLU A 117 -24.63 5.15 -1.95
CA GLU A 117 -25.25 5.71 -3.17
C GLU A 117 -24.46 6.91 -3.72
N ARG A 118 -23.95 7.76 -2.83
CA ARG A 118 -23.13 8.94 -3.22
C ARG A 118 -21.73 8.58 -3.65
N GLN A 119 -21.14 7.57 -3.04
CA GLN A 119 -19.76 7.14 -3.26
C GLN A 119 -19.66 5.65 -3.58
N PRO A 120 -20.25 5.18 -4.69
CA PRO A 120 -20.34 3.75 -5.00
C PRO A 120 -18.99 3.06 -5.24
N ASN A 121 -17.94 3.83 -5.50
CA ASN A 121 -16.57 3.33 -5.74
C ASN A 121 -15.62 3.61 -4.57
N ASN A 122 -16.12 4.06 -3.42
CA ASN A 122 -15.29 4.22 -2.23
C ASN A 122 -15.24 2.89 -1.45
N PRO A 123 -14.08 2.21 -1.38
CA PRO A 123 -13.96 0.91 -0.70
C PRO A 123 -14.24 1.03 0.82
N ASN A 124 -13.95 2.18 1.43
CA ASN A 124 -14.14 2.38 2.87
C ASN A 124 -15.61 2.37 3.27
N VAL A 125 -16.51 2.84 2.39
CA VAL A 125 -17.96 2.76 2.61
C VAL A 125 -18.40 1.28 2.67
N TRP A 126 -18.00 0.49 1.69
CA TRP A 126 -18.38 -0.93 1.61
C TRP A 126 -17.72 -1.76 2.71
N SER A 127 -16.46 -1.46 3.07
CA SER A 127 -15.78 -2.08 4.21
C SER A 127 -16.49 -1.82 5.53
N SER A 128 -17.11 -0.65 5.67
CA SER A 128 -17.91 -0.30 6.85
C SER A 128 -19.30 -0.93 6.83
N LEU A 129 -19.95 -1.02 5.66
CA LEU A 129 -21.27 -1.63 5.50
C LEU A 129 -21.27 -3.14 5.69
N PHE A 130 -20.22 -3.83 5.24
CA PHE A 130 -20.14 -5.30 5.36
C PHE A 130 -20.38 -5.80 6.80
N PRO A 131 -19.62 -5.37 7.83
CA PRO A 131 -19.88 -5.80 9.20
C PRO A 131 -21.26 -5.35 9.73
N LEU A 132 -21.74 -4.18 9.34
CA LEU A 132 -23.05 -3.69 9.74
C LEU A 132 -24.17 -4.59 9.23
N TYR A 133 -24.12 -4.99 7.95
CA TYR A 133 -25.10 -5.94 7.39
C TYR A 133 -25.03 -7.30 8.05
N ARG A 134 -23.82 -7.81 8.31
CA ARG A 134 -23.62 -9.08 9.01
C ARG A 134 -24.23 -9.04 10.43
N ASP A 135 -23.91 -7.99 11.19
CA ASP A 135 -24.29 -7.86 12.61
C ASP A 135 -25.79 -7.53 12.76
N THR A 136 -26.43 -6.98 11.72
CA THR A 136 -27.88 -6.75 11.67
C THR A 136 -28.67 -7.88 11.00
N GLY A 137 -28.01 -9.00 10.71
CA GLY A 137 -28.66 -10.19 10.16
C GLY A 137 -29.13 -10.03 8.71
N GLN A 138 -28.40 -9.28 7.89
CA GLN A 138 -28.66 -9.06 6.48
C GLN A 138 -27.55 -9.70 5.60
N PRO A 139 -27.42 -11.05 5.59
CA PRO A 139 -26.28 -11.72 4.97
C PRO A 139 -26.20 -11.52 3.44
N GLU A 140 -27.31 -11.35 2.76
CA GLU A 140 -27.35 -11.08 1.32
C GLU A 140 -26.71 -9.72 1.01
N LYS A 141 -27.08 -8.66 1.77
CA LYS A 141 -26.46 -7.35 1.61
C LYS A 141 -24.99 -7.35 2.02
N ALA A 142 -24.62 -8.16 3.00
CA ALA A 142 -23.22 -8.33 3.38
C ALA A 142 -22.40 -8.98 2.23
N ALA A 143 -22.97 -9.97 1.53
CA ALA A 143 -22.36 -10.57 0.34
C ALA A 143 -22.21 -9.53 -0.79
N ASP A 144 -23.26 -8.75 -1.08
CA ASP A 144 -23.23 -7.69 -2.08
C ASP A 144 -22.14 -6.64 -1.76
N ALA A 145 -21.97 -6.25 -0.49
CA ALA A 145 -20.92 -5.33 -0.06
C ALA A 145 -19.50 -5.89 -0.32
N LEU A 146 -19.27 -7.18 -0.04
CA LEU A 146 -18.01 -7.86 -0.36
C LEU A 146 -17.78 -7.95 -1.87
N GLU A 147 -18.81 -8.23 -2.66
CA GLU A 147 -18.70 -8.25 -4.11
C GLU A 147 -18.37 -6.86 -4.69
N ARG A 148 -18.92 -5.80 -4.11
CA ARG A 148 -18.54 -4.42 -4.45
C ARG A 148 -17.09 -4.12 -4.10
N LEU A 149 -16.63 -4.54 -2.92
CA LEU A 149 -15.22 -4.43 -2.54
C LEU A 149 -14.31 -5.18 -3.51
N ILE A 150 -14.65 -6.41 -3.87
CA ILE A 150 -13.90 -7.21 -4.85
C ILE A 150 -13.87 -6.53 -6.22
N ALA A 151 -14.96 -5.87 -6.64
CA ALA A 151 -15.01 -5.13 -7.90
C ALA A 151 -14.13 -3.89 -7.90
N ILE A 152 -13.94 -3.24 -6.74
CA ILE A 152 -13.14 -2.02 -6.58
C ILE A 152 -11.65 -2.36 -6.37
N GLU A 153 -11.35 -3.25 -5.42
CA GLU A 153 -9.99 -3.55 -4.98
C GLU A 153 -9.35 -4.73 -5.71
N GLY A 154 -10.17 -5.50 -6.44
CA GLY A 154 -9.73 -6.71 -7.12
C GLY A 154 -9.96 -7.98 -6.30
N ARG A 155 -9.71 -9.11 -6.95
CA ARG A 155 -9.91 -10.45 -6.38
C ARG A 155 -8.71 -10.86 -5.51
N ILE A 156 -8.61 -10.27 -4.33
CA ILE A 156 -7.53 -10.54 -3.37
C ILE A 156 -7.94 -11.63 -2.36
N PRO A 157 -7.01 -12.47 -1.88
CA PRO A 157 -7.32 -13.60 -1.01
C PRO A 157 -8.16 -13.26 0.22
N PRO A 158 -7.91 -12.16 0.97
CA PRO A 158 -8.72 -11.82 2.15
C PRO A 158 -10.20 -11.57 1.83
N LEU A 159 -10.50 -10.86 0.73
CA LEU A 159 -11.88 -10.56 0.33
C LEU A 159 -12.61 -11.81 -0.20
N LEU A 160 -11.91 -12.60 -1.02
CA LEU A 160 -12.46 -13.87 -1.52
C LEU A 160 -12.75 -14.84 -0.39
N ALA A 161 -11.85 -14.93 0.60
CA ALA A 161 -12.03 -15.78 1.78
C ALA A 161 -13.23 -15.35 2.63
N GLN A 162 -13.43 -14.04 2.84
CA GLN A 162 -14.59 -13.52 3.56
C GLN A 162 -15.89 -13.82 2.83
N LEU A 163 -15.92 -13.64 1.50
CA LEU A 163 -17.10 -13.95 0.69
C LEU A 163 -17.38 -15.46 0.68
N ALA A 164 -16.35 -16.31 0.55
CA ALA A 164 -16.49 -17.76 0.65
C ALA A 164 -17.05 -18.18 2.00
N GLN A 165 -16.52 -17.62 3.10
CA GLN A 165 -17.00 -17.90 4.44
C GLN A 165 -18.47 -17.50 4.63
N LEU A 166 -18.84 -16.30 4.22
CA LEU A 166 -20.20 -15.81 4.34
C LEU A 166 -21.18 -16.70 3.55
N ARG A 167 -20.89 -16.99 2.28
CA ARG A 167 -21.73 -17.85 1.44
C ARG A 167 -21.82 -19.29 1.95
N PHE A 168 -20.72 -19.82 2.52
CA PHE A 168 -20.70 -21.12 3.17
C PHE A 168 -21.71 -21.21 4.33
N PHE A 169 -21.73 -20.20 5.20
CA PHE A 169 -22.70 -20.18 6.29
C PHE A 169 -24.13 -19.90 5.82
N MET A 170 -24.32 -19.08 4.77
CA MET A 170 -25.63 -18.89 4.15
C MET A 170 -26.17 -20.19 3.51
N ALA A 171 -25.29 -21.04 3.01
CA ALA A 171 -25.60 -22.36 2.44
C ALA A 171 -25.62 -23.47 3.50
N GLU A 172 -25.90 -23.15 4.77
CA GLU A 172 -26.00 -24.12 5.86
C GLU A 172 -24.76 -25.02 6.01
N ARG A 173 -23.56 -24.43 5.75
CA ARG A 173 -22.23 -25.05 5.84
C ARG A 173 -21.96 -26.09 4.72
N GLU A 174 -22.63 -25.94 3.58
CA GLU A 174 -22.39 -26.75 2.40
C GLU A 174 -21.40 -26.08 1.43
N LEU A 175 -20.53 -26.88 0.81
CA LEU A 175 -19.66 -26.44 -0.28
C LEU A 175 -20.44 -26.46 -1.61
N THR A 176 -21.29 -25.45 -1.81
CA THR A 176 -21.93 -25.24 -3.11
C THR A 176 -20.89 -24.97 -4.21
N PRO A 177 -21.22 -25.14 -5.49
CA PRO A 177 -20.30 -24.86 -6.59
C PRO A 177 -19.68 -23.45 -6.53
N ASP A 178 -20.47 -22.45 -6.11
CA ASP A 178 -20.02 -21.06 -5.96
C ASP A 178 -19.01 -20.91 -4.82
N VAL A 179 -19.29 -21.54 -3.66
CA VAL A 179 -18.38 -21.54 -2.51
C VAL A 179 -17.10 -22.27 -2.86
N GLN A 180 -17.19 -23.41 -3.54
CA GLN A 180 -16.02 -24.18 -3.97
C GLN A 180 -15.14 -23.37 -4.91
N ALA A 181 -15.73 -22.66 -5.88
CA ALA A 181 -14.96 -21.82 -6.80
C ALA A 181 -14.20 -20.70 -6.07
N LEU A 182 -14.83 -20.06 -5.07
CA LEU A 182 -14.16 -19.05 -4.25
C LEU A 182 -13.02 -19.63 -3.39
N VAL A 183 -13.24 -20.83 -2.83
CA VAL A 183 -12.23 -21.56 -2.06
C VAL A 183 -11.03 -21.91 -2.93
N ASP A 184 -11.26 -22.47 -4.11
CA ASP A 184 -10.20 -22.91 -5.03
C ASP A 184 -9.37 -21.69 -5.47
N GLU A 185 -10.02 -20.63 -5.93
CA GLU A 185 -9.34 -19.40 -6.33
C GLU A 185 -8.54 -18.78 -5.17
N THR A 186 -9.12 -18.74 -3.97
CA THR A 186 -8.42 -18.21 -2.80
C THR A 186 -7.16 -19.01 -2.49
N LEU A 187 -7.23 -20.35 -2.55
CA LEU A 187 -6.08 -21.23 -2.27
C LEU A 187 -5.06 -21.28 -3.40
N GLU A 188 -5.44 -20.96 -4.63
CA GLU A 188 -4.49 -20.75 -5.74
C GLU A 188 -3.65 -19.49 -5.50
N LEU A 189 -4.28 -18.42 -4.99
CA LEU A 189 -3.61 -17.14 -4.70
C LEU A 189 -2.83 -17.19 -3.38
N ASP A 190 -3.40 -17.81 -2.34
CA ASP A 190 -2.77 -18.01 -1.03
C ASP A 190 -3.11 -19.39 -0.45
N PRO A 191 -2.23 -20.39 -0.66
CA PRO A 191 -2.44 -21.75 -0.14
C PRO A 191 -2.51 -21.87 1.40
N ARG A 192 -2.19 -20.79 2.11
CA ARG A 192 -2.17 -20.76 3.59
C ARG A 192 -3.25 -19.86 4.17
N GLN A 193 -4.19 -19.40 3.36
CA GLN A 193 -5.25 -18.49 3.81
C GLN A 193 -6.09 -19.12 4.95
N PRO A 194 -5.99 -18.55 6.19
CA PRO A 194 -6.50 -19.24 7.38
C PRO A 194 -8.02 -19.34 7.43
N THR A 195 -8.75 -18.35 6.92
CA THR A 195 -10.22 -18.36 6.89
C THR A 195 -10.76 -19.52 6.06
N VAL A 196 -10.19 -19.74 4.88
CA VAL A 196 -10.59 -20.84 3.98
C VAL A 196 -10.18 -22.19 4.55
N LEU A 197 -8.98 -22.29 5.14
CA LEU A 197 -8.56 -23.52 5.81
C LEU A 197 -9.46 -23.85 7.00
N GLY A 198 -9.88 -22.82 7.79
CA GLY A 198 -10.84 -22.98 8.87
C GLY A 198 -12.19 -23.49 8.39
N LEU A 199 -12.73 -22.89 7.32
CA LEU A 199 -13.97 -23.29 6.68
C LEU A 199 -13.94 -24.74 6.19
N LEU A 200 -12.88 -25.14 5.48
CA LEU A 200 -12.70 -26.51 5.00
C LEU A 200 -12.58 -27.51 6.16
N GLY A 201 -11.99 -27.10 7.27
CA GLY A 201 -11.96 -27.91 8.50
C GLY A 201 -13.35 -28.11 9.09
N ILE A 202 -14.19 -27.06 9.09
CA ILE A 202 -15.59 -27.16 9.54
C ILE A 202 -16.37 -28.14 8.64
N TYR A 203 -16.25 -27.98 7.33
CA TYR A 203 -16.89 -28.87 6.37
C TYR A 203 -16.48 -30.34 6.55
N ALA A 204 -15.20 -30.60 6.67
CA ALA A 204 -14.67 -31.95 6.92
C ALA A 204 -15.21 -32.54 8.24
N PHE A 205 -15.22 -31.73 9.29
CA PHE A 205 -15.75 -32.16 10.60
C PHE A 205 -17.24 -32.55 10.53
N ASP A 206 -18.07 -31.76 9.84
CA ASP A 206 -19.50 -32.02 9.70
C ASP A 206 -19.75 -33.27 8.91
N ASN A 207 -18.89 -33.62 7.95
CA ASN A 207 -18.93 -34.85 7.19
C ASN A 207 -18.28 -36.06 7.89
N GLY A 208 -17.78 -35.89 9.15
CA GLY A 208 -17.16 -36.96 9.91
C GLY A 208 -15.71 -37.28 9.51
N ASP A 209 -15.09 -36.49 8.61
CA ASP A 209 -13.69 -36.60 8.25
C ASP A 209 -12.82 -35.80 9.22
N TYR A 210 -12.67 -36.35 10.41
CA TYR A 210 -11.97 -35.65 11.51
C TYR A 210 -10.46 -35.50 11.26
N ASP A 211 -9.83 -36.42 10.54
CA ASP A 211 -8.42 -36.33 10.19
C ASP A 211 -8.15 -35.13 9.29
N THR A 212 -8.96 -34.98 8.26
CA THR A 212 -8.90 -33.81 7.37
C THR A 212 -9.23 -32.51 8.13
N ALA A 213 -10.23 -32.52 9.00
CA ALA A 213 -10.58 -31.36 9.80
C ALA A 213 -9.42 -30.89 10.66
N ILE A 214 -8.77 -31.82 11.35
CA ILE A 214 -7.59 -31.54 12.21
C ILE A 214 -6.42 -30.99 11.39
N ASP A 215 -6.10 -31.56 10.22
CA ASP A 215 -5.05 -31.07 9.34
C ASP A 215 -5.33 -29.62 8.89
N ARG A 216 -6.54 -29.34 8.41
CA ARG A 216 -6.96 -28.02 7.95
C ARG A 216 -6.88 -26.97 9.07
N TRP A 217 -7.39 -27.29 10.26
CA TRP A 217 -7.37 -26.38 11.40
C TRP A 217 -5.95 -26.16 11.95
N ARG A 218 -5.08 -27.16 11.98
CA ARG A 218 -3.67 -26.99 12.35
C ARG A 218 -2.96 -26.01 11.40
N ARG A 219 -3.21 -26.15 10.10
CA ARG A 219 -2.65 -25.24 9.10
C ARG A 219 -3.24 -23.83 9.23
N ALA A 220 -4.52 -23.70 9.56
CA ALA A 220 -5.13 -22.40 9.83
C ALA A 220 -4.50 -21.73 11.06
N VAL A 221 -4.39 -22.45 12.20
CA VAL A 221 -3.76 -21.94 13.43
C VAL A 221 -2.31 -21.46 13.21
N ALA A 222 -1.56 -22.14 12.35
CA ALA A 222 -0.18 -21.76 12.03
C ALA A 222 -0.07 -20.42 11.25
N ASN A 223 -1.16 -19.92 10.70
CA ASN A 223 -1.18 -18.73 9.84
C ASN A 223 -2.15 -17.64 10.31
N ILE A 224 -2.76 -17.79 11.50
CA ILE A 224 -3.68 -16.82 12.07
C ILE A 224 -2.99 -16.02 13.16
N GLU A 225 -3.20 -14.70 13.15
CA GLU A 225 -2.60 -13.79 14.14
C GLU A 225 -3.51 -13.56 15.35
N ASP A 226 -4.83 -13.69 15.15
CA ASP A 226 -5.81 -13.46 16.19
C ASP A 226 -5.82 -14.62 17.22
N PRO A 227 -5.47 -14.37 18.50
CA PRO A 227 -5.37 -15.40 19.53
C PRO A 227 -6.70 -16.10 19.82
N GLU A 228 -7.82 -15.36 19.78
CA GLU A 228 -9.16 -15.87 20.11
C GLU A 228 -9.62 -16.87 19.05
N THR A 229 -9.46 -16.50 17.77
CA THR A 229 -9.76 -17.40 16.66
C THR A 229 -8.84 -18.62 16.65
N ALA A 230 -7.55 -18.43 16.96
CA ALA A 230 -6.61 -19.54 17.08
C ALA A 230 -7.00 -20.52 18.20
N GLU A 231 -7.50 -20.02 19.33
CA GLU A 231 -7.98 -20.85 20.45
C GLU A 231 -9.25 -21.62 20.06
N SER A 232 -10.20 -20.94 19.40
CA SER A 232 -11.42 -21.60 18.88
C SER A 232 -11.10 -22.74 17.93
N LEU A 233 -10.11 -22.58 17.05
CA LEU A 233 -9.67 -23.65 16.15
C LEU A 233 -8.98 -24.81 16.88
N ARG A 234 -8.18 -24.53 17.94
CA ARG A 234 -7.56 -25.55 18.79
C ARG A 234 -8.62 -26.35 19.55
N ASP A 235 -9.68 -25.69 20.01
CA ASP A 235 -10.84 -26.37 20.61
C ASP A 235 -11.53 -27.29 19.60
N GLY A 236 -11.72 -26.84 18.37
CA GLY A 236 -12.22 -27.67 17.30
C GLY A 236 -11.37 -28.93 17.07
N ILE A 237 -10.05 -28.77 17.04
CA ILE A 237 -9.09 -29.88 16.92
C ILE A 237 -9.26 -30.88 18.06
N ARG A 238 -9.37 -30.40 19.30
CA ARG A 238 -9.57 -31.23 20.49
C ARG A 238 -10.86 -32.03 20.40
N VAL A 239 -11.95 -31.39 20.01
CA VAL A 239 -13.25 -32.06 19.82
C VAL A 239 -13.18 -33.13 18.72
N ALA A 240 -12.50 -32.84 17.60
CA ALA A 240 -12.30 -33.83 16.55
C ALA A 240 -11.48 -35.04 17.00
N GLN A 241 -10.43 -34.83 17.78
CA GLN A 241 -9.61 -35.89 18.40
C GLN A 241 -10.44 -36.77 19.36
N GLU A 242 -11.27 -36.15 20.20
CA GLU A 242 -12.19 -36.85 21.10
C GLU A 242 -13.18 -37.72 20.31
N ARG A 243 -13.72 -37.23 19.18
CA ARG A 243 -14.62 -38.00 18.30
C ARG A 243 -13.94 -39.19 17.66
N MET A 244 -12.62 -39.13 17.42
CA MET A 244 -11.83 -40.25 16.91
C MET A 244 -11.41 -41.25 18.01
N GLY A 245 -11.67 -40.95 19.29
CA GLY A 245 -11.19 -41.76 20.41
C GLY A 245 -9.67 -41.63 20.67
N VAL A 246 -9.06 -40.57 20.14
CA VAL A 246 -7.63 -40.26 20.37
C VAL A 246 -7.52 -39.34 21.57
N THR A 247 -6.55 -39.60 22.46
CA THR A 247 -6.27 -38.70 23.59
C THR A 247 -5.84 -37.35 23.04
N PRO A 248 -6.49 -36.22 23.42
CA PRO A 248 -6.13 -34.90 22.92
C PRO A 248 -4.65 -34.59 23.22
N GLU A 249 -3.95 -34.04 22.25
CA GLU A 249 -2.60 -33.56 22.41
C GLU A 249 -2.59 -32.42 23.45
N ALA A 250 -1.84 -32.58 24.53
CA ALA A 250 -1.76 -31.53 25.54
C ALA A 250 -1.27 -30.23 24.90
N PRO A 251 -1.85 -29.06 25.25
CA PRO A 251 -1.38 -27.78 24.72
C PRO A 251 0.11 -27.68 24.98
N ALA A 252 0.89 -27.35 23.94
CA ALA A 252 2.33 -27.16 24.06
C ALA A 252 2.56 -26.14 25.20
N ALA A 253 2.88 -26.66 26.39
CA ALA A 253 3.19 -25.85 27.56
C ALA A 253 4.30 -24.89 27.15
N ALA A 254 4.13 -23.63 27.49
CA ALA A 254 5.11 -22.58 27.32
C ALA A 254 6.48 -23.02 27.88
N GLN A 255 7.28 -23.66 27.05
CA GLN A 255 8.67 -23.95 27.35
C GLN A 255 9.47 -22.69 27.09
N GLY A 256 9.63 -21.87 28.10
CA GLY A 256 10.44 -20.66 27.98
C GLY A 256 10.38 -19.69 29.15
N GLN A 257 10.23 -20.17 30.40
CA GLN A 257 10.71 -19.40 31.55
C GLN A 257 11.35 -20.38 32.53
N GLY A 258 12.62 -20.52 32.42
CA GLY A 258 13.46 -21.29 33.32
C GLY A 258 14.91 -20.85 33.24
N VAL A 259 15.26 -19.93 34.16
CA VAL A 259 16.53 -19.90 34.92
C VAL A 259 17.81 -19.51 34.15
N ARG A 260 18.34 -18.33 34.27
CA ARG A 260 19.32 -17.83 35.26
C ARG A 260 19.73 -16.41 34.93
#